data_31b037a7217967f61125fab94c3e303f
#
_entry.id   31b037a7217967f61125fab94c3e303f
#
_cell.length_a   1.000
_cell.length_b   1.000
_cell.length_c   1.000
_cell.angle_alpha   90.00
_cell.angle_beta   90.00
_cell.angle_gamma   90.00
#
_symmetry.space_group_name_H-M   'P 1'
#
loop_
_entity.id
_entity.type
_entity.pdbx_description
1 polymer ?
#
loop_
_entity_poly.entity_id
_entity_poly.type
_entity_poly.pdbx_seq_one_letter_code
_entity_poly.pdbx_strand_id
1 'polypeptide(L)'
;MTKMTTEEAFVKVLQMNGINQAFGIIGSAFMPISDLFPKAGITFWDVAHECNGGYICDGYTRSSGKIAMCIAQNGPGITNFVTAVKTAYWNHTPMLLVTPQAANKTIGQGGFQEVEQMALFKDMVCYQEEVRDPSRIAEVLNRVIEKSIRGSAPAQINVPRDYFCKICLLYTSDAADDRL
;
A
#
# COMPACT_ATOMS: atom_id res chain seq x y z
N MET A 1 -8.58 20.19 9.58
CA MET A 1 -7.72 19.12 10.15
C MET A 1 -8.55 18.23 11.03
N THR A 2 -8.60 16.94 10.73
CA THR A 2 -9.32 15.96 11.55
C THR A 2 -8.30 15.05 12.24
N LYS A 3 -8.39 14.96 13.57
CA LYS A 3 -7.56 14.05 14.37
C LYS A 3 -8.13 12.64 14.24
N MET A 4 -7.30 11.68 13.87
CA MET A 4 -7.69 10.27 13.71
C MET A 4 -6.49 9.35 13.95
N THR A 5 -6.72 8.06 13.95
CA THR A 5 -5.61 7.10 14.01
C THR A 5 -4.94 6.95 12.64
N THR A 6 -3.72 6.45 12.62
CA THR A 6 -2.94 6.27 11.39
C THR A 6 -3.61 5.30 10.42
N GLU A 7 -4.24 4.23 10.91
CA GLU A 7 -5.00 3.28 10.11
C GLU A 7 -6.28 3.88 9.54
N GLU A 8 -6.98 4.73 10.31
CA GLU A 8 -8.14 5.48 9.80
C GLU A 8 -7.73 6.45 8.69
N ALA A 9 -6.63 7.19 8.89
CA ALA A 9 -6.09 8.09 7.90
C ALA A 9 -5.65 7.36 6.62
N PHE A 10 -4.99 6.20 6.76
CA PHE A 10 -4.59 5.35 5.63
C PHE A 10 -5.81 4.95 4.79
N VAL A 11 -6.82 4.38 5.43
CA VAL A 11 -8.04 3.94 4.76
C VAL A 11 -8.80 5.12 4.15
N LYS A 12 -8.84 6.27 4.81
CA LYS A 12 -9.47 7.48 4.27
C LYS A 12 -8.79 7.98 3.01
N VAL A 13 -7.46 7.95 2.94
CA VAL A 13 -6.72 8.30 1.72
C VAL A 13 -7.02 7.32 0.58
N LEU A 14 -7.13 6.01 0.85
CA LEU A 14 -7.58 5.04 -0.16
C LEU A 14 -8.95 5.41 -0.73
N GLN A 15 -9.93 5.71 0.14
CA GLN A 15 -11.27 6.15 -0.27
C GLN A 15 -11.25 7.41 -1.13
N MET A 16 -10.47 8.43 -0.73
CA MET A 16 -10.35 9.70 -1.46
C MET A 16 -9.77 9.50 -2.87
N ASN A 17 -8.93 8.50 -3.05
CA ASN A 17 -8.34 8.14 -4.34
C ASN A 17 -9.14 7.07 -5.12
N GLY A 18 -10.33 6.68 -4.63
CA GLY A 18 -11.20 5.72 -5.29
C GLY A 18 -10.68 4.28 -5.29
N ILE A 19 -9.72 3.96 -4.41
CA ILE A 19 -9.20 2.60 -4.25
C ILE A 19 -10.14 1.81 -3.36
N ASN A 20 -10.92 0.91 -3.96
CA ASN A 20 -11.91 0.09 -3.28
C ASN A 20 -11.71 -1.41 -3.47
N GLN A 21 -10.62 -1.83 -4.08
CA GLN A 21 -10.24 -3.22 -4.28
C GLN A 21 -8.82 -3.47 -3.75
N ALA A 22 -8.68 -4.48 -2.92
CA ALA A 22 -7.42 -4.94 -2.35
C ALA A 22 -7.26 -6.45 -2.59
N PHE A 23 -6.08 -6.89 -2.96
CA PHE A 23 -5.78 -8.28 -3.30
C PHE A 23 -4.55 -8.76 -2.51
N GLY A 24 -4.64 -9.96 -1.94
CA GLY A 24 -3.53 -10.55 -1.21
C GLY A 24 -3.95 -11.61 -0.21
N ILE A 25 -3.16 -11.80 0.83
CA ILE A 25 -3.45 -12.71 1.94
C ILE A 25 -3.34 -11.91 3.24
N ILE A 26 -4.35 -12.02 4.10
CA ILE A 26 -4.38 -11.31 5.38
C ILE A 26 -3.16 -11.67 6.23
N GLY A 27 -2.55 -10.66 6.81
CA GLY A 27 -1.39 -10.81 7.69
C GLY A 27 -1.39 -9.88 8.88
N SER A 28 -0.82 -10.31 9.98
CA SER A 28 -0.81 -9.58 11.25
C SER A 28 -0.14 -8.20 11.17
N ALA A 29 0.72 -7.99 10.17
CA ALA A 29 1.46 -6.74 10.03
C ALA A 29 0.58 -5.56 9.56
N PHE A 30 -0.63 -5.83 9.03
CA PHE A 30 -1.55 -4.78 8.55
C PHE A 30 -3.01 -4.97 9.01
N MET A 31 -3.26 -5.86 9.96
CA MET A 31 -4.61 -6.06 10.52
C MET A 31 -5.32 -4.76 10.90
N PRO A 32 -4.65 -3.76 11.51
CA PRO A 32 -5.33 -2.52 11.87
C PRO A 32 -5.97 -1.78 10.69
N ILE A 33 -5.36 -1.87 9.49
CA ILE A 33 -5.97 -1.28 8.28
C ILE A 33 -7.04 -2.21 7.70
N SER A 34 -6.80 -3.52 7.61
CA SER A 34 -7.74 -4.45 7.00
C SER A 34 -9.06 -4.56 7.76
N ASP A 35 -9.04 -4.40 9.08
CA ASP A 35 -10.25 -4.38 9.92
C ASP A 35 -11.19 -3.20 9.59
N LEU A 36 -10.66 -2.14 8.98
CA LEU A 36 -11.44 -0.98 8.56
C LEU A 36 -11.98 -1.10 7.13
N PHE A 37 -11.48 -2.04 6.31
CA PHE A 37 -11.86 -2.15 4.90
C PHE A 37 -13.37 -2.30 4.69
N PRO A 38 -14.11 -3.18 5.41
CA PRO A 38 -15.55 -3.32 5.18
C PRO A 38 -16.32 -2.02 5.42
N LYS A 39 -15.99 -1.28 6.49
CA LYS A 39 -16.63 -0.01 6.82
C LYS A 39 -16.29 1.09 5.81
N ALA A 40 -15.15 0.99 5.16
CA ALA A 40 -14.68 1.93 4.15
C ALA A 40 -15.18 1.58 2.74
N GLY A 41 -15.91 0.49 2.55
CA GLY A 41 -16.34 0.03 1.22
C GLY A 41 -15.20 -0.52 0.37
N ILE A 42 -14.12 -0.98 1.01
CA ILE A 42 -13.00 -1.64 0.35
C ILE A 42 -13.21 -3.14 0.44
N THR A 43 -13.27 -3.82 -0.70
CA THR A 43 -13.32 -5.26 -0.77
C THR A 43 -11.91 -5.83 -0.75
N PHE A 44 -11.63 -6.69 0.22
CA PHE A 44 -10.41 -7.50 0.24
C PHE A 44 -10.69 -8.86 -0.39
N TRP A 45 -9.92 -9.19 -1.41
CA TRP A 45 -9.97 -10.47 -2.12
C TRP A 45 -8.83 -11.34 -1.65
N ASP A 46 -9.15 -12.30 -0.80
CA ASP A 46 -8.19 -13.29 -0.34
C ASP A 46 -7.86 -14.27 -1.46
N VAL A 47 -6.58 -14.59 -1.61
CA VAL A 47 -6.06 -15.44 -2.70
C VAL A 47 -5.26 -16.62 -2.13
N ALA A 48 -5.14 -17.69 -2.90
CA ALA A 48 -4.35 -18.85 -2.47
C ALA A 48 -2.83 -18.61 -2.51
N HIS A 49 -2.38 -17.61 -3.28
CA HIS A 49 -0.98 -17.20 -3.38
C HIS A 49 -0.90 -15.74 -3.81
N GLU A 50 -0.03 -14.95 -3.17
CA GLU A 50 0.04 -13.50 -3.38
C GLU A 50 0.34 -13.11 -4.84
N CYS A 51 1.14 -13.89 -5.56
CA CYS A 51 1.41 -13.66 -6.98
C CYS A 51 0.10 -13.60 -7.79
N ASN A 52 -0.88 -14.46 -7.48
CA ASN A 52 -2.19 -14.43 -8.13
C ASN A 52 -2.92 -13.13 -7.79
N GLY A 53 -2.85 -12.68 -6.54
CA GLY A 53 -3.40 -11.38 -6.13
C GLY A 53 -2.83 -10.22 -6.93
N GLY A 54 -1.51 -10.24 -7.15
CA GLY A 54 -0.84 -9.25 -7.99
C GLY A 54 -1.29 -9.26 -9.45
N TYR A 55 -1.46 -10.43 -10.06
CA TYR A 55 -1.98 -10.56 -11.42
C TYR A 55 -3.46 -10.15 -11.52
N ILE A 56 -4.28 -10.46 -10.51
CA ILE A 56 -5.67 -10.00 -10.46
C ILE A 56 -5.71 -8.47 -10.37
N CYS A 57 -4.84 -7.86 -9.55
CA CYS A 57 -4.73 -6.42 -9.43
C CYS A 57 -4.33 -5.77 -10.78
N ASP A 58 -3.33 -6.30 -11.48
CA ASP A 58 -2.94 -5.86 -12.84
C ASP A 58 -4.13 -5.95 -13.80
N GLY A 59 -4.77 -7.12 -13.88
CA GLY A 59 -5.93 -7.36 -14.74
C GLY A 59 -7.10 -6.44 -14.43
N TYR A 60 -7.41 -6.24 -13.15
CA TYR A 60 -8.48 -5.33 -12.70
C TYR A 60 -8.21 -3.89 -13.16
N THR A 61 -6.99 -3.38 -12.91
CA THR A 61 -6.64 -2.01 -13.29
C THR A 61 -6.72 -1.83 -14.81
N ARG A 62 -6.19 -2.78 -15.58
CA ARG A 62 -6.22 -2.72 -17.05
C ARG A 62 -7.62 -2.80 -17.64
N SER A 63 -8.51 -3.58 -17.02
CA SER A 63 -9.89 -3.75 -17.52
C SER A 63 -10.84 -2.65 -17.07
N SER A 64 -10.65 -2.13 -15.86
CA SER A 64 -11.56 -1.13 -15.26
C SER A 64 -11.09 0.32 -15.43
N GLY A 65 -9.81 0.54 -15.67
CA GLY A 65 -9.18 1.87 -15.63
C GLY A 65 -9.03 2.43 -14.21
N LYS A 66 -9.29 1.64 -13.16
CA LYS A 66 -9.21 2.06 -11.76
C LYS A 66 -8.02 1.43 -11.09
N ILE A 67 -7.23 2.23 -10.38
CA ILE A 67 -6.12 1.71 -9.58
C ILE A 67 -6.63 0.82 -8.44
N ALA A 68 -5.92 -0.28 -8.17
CA ALA A 68 -6.17 -1.18 -7.06
C ALA A 68 -4.91 -1.40 -6.21
N MET A 69 -5.07 -2.08 -5.11
CA MET A 69 -4.02 -2.28 -4.10
C MET A 69 -3.66 -3.76 -3.96
N CYS A 70 -2.35 -4.05 -3.89
CA CYS A 70 -1.81 -5.31 -3.41
C CYS A 70 -1.25 -5.13 -2.01
N ILE A 71 -1.58 -6.04 -1.10
CA ILE A 71 -1.09 -6.04 0.27
C ILE A 71 -1.05 -7.47 0.82
N ALA A 72 0.00 -7.80 1.55
CA ALA A 72 0.14 -9.09 2.21
C ALA A 72 1.04 -8.98 3.45
N GLN A 73 1.25 -10.09 4.15
CA GLN A 73 2.17 -10.17 5.28
C GLN A 73 3.58 -9.77 4.86
N ASN A 74 4.28 -9.03 5.73
CA ASN A 74 5.69 -8.65 5.50
C ASN A 74 6.58 -9.89 5.26
N GLY A 75 7.67 -9.67 4.55
CA GLY A 75 8.61 -10.73 4.20
C GLY A 75 8.05 -11.67 3.12
N PRO A 76 7.75 -12.95 3.43
CA PRO A 76 7.38 -13.95 2.42
C PRO A 76 6.14 -13.57 1.60
N GLY A 77 5.12 -12.98 2.21
CA GLY A 77 3.94 -12.54 1.47
C GLY A 77 4.28 -11.46 0.44
N ILE A 78 5.07 -10.48 0.84
CA ILE A 78 5.49 -9.40 -0.05
C ILE A 78 6.43 -9.91 -1.15
N THR A 79 7.37 -10.81 -0.85
CA THR A 79 8.27 -11.36 -1.87
C THR A 79 7.54 -12.14 -2.95
N ASN A 80 6.40 -12.75 -2.64
CA ASN A 80 5.57 -13.46 -3.62
C ASN A 80 4.92 -12.54 -4.67
N PHE A 81 4.86 -11.22 -4.45
CA PHE A 81 4.35 -10.28 -5.46
C PHE A 81 5.36 -9.91 -6.56
N VAL A 82 6.63 -10.23 -6.41
CA VAL A 82 7.73 -9.79 -7.29
C VAL A 82 7.39 -9.95 -8.77
N THR A 83 7.00 -11.14 -9.19
CA THR A 83 6.72 -11.42 -10.61
C THR A 83 5.54 -10.60 -11.13
N ALA A 84 4.46 -10.51 -10.36
CA ALA A 84 3.26 -9.78 -10.76
C ALA A 84 3.50 -8.27 -10.81
N VAL A 85 4.24 -7.71 -9.84
CA VAL A 85 4.61 -6.28 -9.84
C VAL A 85 5.49 -5.95 -11.03
N LYS A 86 6.48 -6.82 -11.37
CA LYS A 86 7.32 -6.61 -12.56
C LYS A 86 6.50 -6.70 -13.85
N THR A 87 5.53 -7.60 -13.91
CA THR A 87 4.59 -7.70 -15.03
C THR A 87 3.77 -6.42 -15.19
N ALA A 88 3.19 -5.90 -14.10
CA ALA A 88 2.45 -4.64 -14.13
C ALA A 88 3.33 -3.46 -14.55
N TYR A 89 4.60 -3.43 -14.10
CA TYR A 89 5.58 -2.42 -14.53
C TYR A 89 5.79 -2.43 -16.05
N TRP A 90 6.01 -3.61 -16.64
CA TRP A 90 6.18 -3.76 -18.09
C TRP A 90 4.91 -3.44 -18.88
N ASN A 91 3.74 -3.67 -18.30
CA ASN A 91 2.45 -3.37 -18.90
C ASN A 91 2.02 -1.91 -18.69
N HIS A 92 2.83 -1.08 -18.04
CA HIS A 92 2.48 0.30 -17.69
C HIS A 92 1.16 0.39 -16.92
N THR A 93 0.95 -0.52 -15.96
CA THR A 93 -0.27 -0.60 -15.16
C THR A 93 -0.06 0.07 -13.81
N PRO A 94 -0.80 1.14 -13.48
CA PRO A 94 -0.81 1.70 -12.12
C PRO A 94 -1.25 0.65 -11.10
N MET A 95 -0.49 0.52 -10.02
CA MET A 95 -0.77 -0.41 -8.93
C MET A 95 -0.21 0.16 -7.63
N LEU A 96 -1.01 0.17 -6.58
CA LEU A 96 -0.51 0.49 -5.23
C LEU A 96 -0.01 -0.80 -4.57
N LEU A 97 1.31 -0.90 -4.38
CA LEU A 97 1.92 -1.97 -3.60
C LEU A 97 2.14 -1.49 -2.17
N VAL A 98 1.37 -2.04 -1.24
CA VAL A 98 1.51 -1.77 0.19
C VAL A 98 2.35 -2.88 0.81
N THR A 99 3.51 -2.51 1.33
CA THR A 99 4.44 -3.44 1.96
C THR A 99 4.54 -3.15 3.46
N PRO A 100 3.74 -3.82 4.30
CA PRO A 100 3.94 -3.77 5.73
C PRO A 100 5.35 -4.27 6.07
N GLN A 101 6.00 -3.67 7.07
CA GLN A 101 7.37 -4.03 7.45
C GLN A 101 7.41 -4.47 8.93
N ALA A 102 8.47 -5.15 9.31
CA ALA A 102 8.80 -5.38 10.71
C ALA A 102 8.76 -4.06 11.49
N ALA A 103 8.54 -4.14 12.80
CA ALA A 103 8.45 -2.95 13.63
C ALA A 103 9.75 -2.13 13.55
N ASN A 104 9.65 -0.83 13.31
CA ASN A 104 10.80 0.06 13.16
C ASN A 104 11.79 -0.04 14.34
N LYS A 105 11.26 -0.22 15.55
CA LYS A 105 12.07 -0.40 16.77
C LYS A 105 12.90 -1.68 16.81
N THR A 106 12.65 -2.66 15.93
CA THR A 106 13.31 -3.98 15.90
C THR A 106 14.00 -4.29 14.58
N ILE A 107 13.93 -3.40 13.60
CA ILE A 107 14.63 -3.57 12.31
C ILE A 107 16.13 -3.74 12.56
N GLY A 108 16.73 -4.72 11.87
CA GLY A 108 18.14 -5.08 12.01
C GLY A 108 18.44 -6.04 13.15
N GLN A 109 17.43 -6.45 13.91
CA GLN A 109 17.59 -7.41 15.03
C GLN A 109 17.10 -8.83 14.68
N GLY A 110 16.83 -9.10 13.39
CA GLY A 110 16.26 -10.38 12.97
C GLY A 110 14.80 -10.53 13.39
N GLY A 111 14.01 -9.47 13.25
CA GLY A 111 12.58 -9.47 13.54
C GLY A 111 11.82 -10.48 12.69
N PHE A 112 10.64 -10.92 13.18
CA PHE A 112 9.82 -11.89 12.48
C PHE A 112 9.53 -11.47 11.03
N GLN A 113 9.97 -12.28 10.08
CA GLN A 113 9.78 -12.08 8.64
C GLN A 113 10.35 -10.74 8.13
N GLU A 114 11.41 -10.25 8.73
CA GLU A 114 12.12 -9.05 8.27
C GLU A 114 12.82 -9.32 6.94
N VAL A 115 12.56 -8.48 5.94
CA VAL A 115 13.18 -8.52 4.60
C VAL A 115 13.36 -7.08 4.12
N GLU A 116 14.46 -6.82 3.38
CA GLU A 116 14.72 -5.52 2.73
C GLU A 116 13.76 -5.30 1.54
N GLN A 117 12.50 -4.97 1.84
CA GLN A 117 11.44 -4.90 0.84
C GLN A 117 11.62 -3.71 -0.13
N MET A 118 12.23 -2.61 0.32
CA MET A 118 12.51 -1.46 -0.56
C MET A 118 13.56 -1.80 -1.61
N ALA A 119 14.62 -2.50 -1.22
CA ALA A 119 15.66 -2.95 -2.15
C ALA A 119 15.11 -3.95 -3.17
N LEU A 120 14.21 -4.84 -2.72
CA LEU A 120 13.62 -5.89 -3.56
C LEU A 120 12.86 -5.33 -4.77
N PHE A 121 12.10 -4.24 -4.59
CA PHE A 121 11.24 -3.67 -5.64
C PHE A 121 11.85 -2.47 -6.36
N LYS A 122 13.09 -2.11 -6.07
CA LYS A 122 13.72 -0.87 -6.54
C LYS A 122 13.62 -0.64 -8.06
N ASP A 123 13.75 -1.68 -8.86
CA ASP A 123 13.69 -1.63 -10.33
C ASP A 123 12.36 -2.14 -10.92
N MET A 124 11.36 -2.33 -10.07
CA MET A 124 10.05 -2.89 -10.43
C MET A 124 8.90 -1.91 -10.21
N VAL A 125 9.19 -0.74 -9.66
CA VAL A 125 8.23 0.32 -9.39
C VAL A 125 8.74 1.67 -9.90
N CYS A 126 7.83 2.56 -10.28
CA CYS A 126 8.21 3.90 -10.73
C CYS A 126 8.52 4.85 -9.56
N TYR A 127 8.02 4.53 -8.38
CA TYR A 127 8.26 5.29 -7.15
C TYR A 127 8.13 4.38 -5.93
N GLN A 128 8.94 4.64 -4.92
CA GLN A 128 8.83 3.95 -3.64
C GLN A 128 9.16 4.89 -2.49
N GLU A 129 8.42 4.78 -1.39
CA GLU A 129 8.67 5.58 -0.18
C GLU A 129 8.34 4.78 1.07
N GLU A 130 9.21 4.91 2.07
CA GLU A 130 8.97 4.37 3.41
C GLU A 130 8.41 5.45 4.33
N VAL A 131 7.37 5.11 5.08
CA VAL A 131 6.86 5.97 6.15
C VAL A 131 7.88 5.99 7.28
N ARG A 132 8.49 7.15 7.54
CA ARG A 132 9.50 7.35 8.60
C ARG A 132 8.94 8.02 9.85
N ASP A 133 7.74 8.57 9.74
CA ASP A 133 7.01 9.19 10.84
C ASP A 133 5.53 8.85 10.70
N PRO A 134 4.88 8.25 11.72
CA PRO A 134 3.47 7.88 11.62
C PRO A 134 2.54 9.06 11.34
N SER A 135 2.89 10.28 11.75
CA SER A 135 2.09 11.47 11.47
C SER A 135 2.00 11.82 9.97
N ARG A 136 2.95 11.32 9.16
CA ARG A 136 3.04 11.58 7.72
C ARG A 136 2.42 10.47 6.86
N ILE A 137 1.79 9.47 7.46
CA ILE A 137 1.29 8.30 6.72
C ILE A 137 0.32 8.67 5.60
N ALA A 138 -0.57 9.63 5.84
CA ALA A 138 -1.54 10.09 4.85
C ALA A 138 -0.88 10.82 3.68
N GLU A 139 0.06 11.71 3.97
CA GLU A 139 0.83 12.47 2.96
C GLU A 139 1.63 11.52 2.07
N VAL A 140 2.37 10.59 2.69
CA VAL A 140 3.21 9.63 1.95
C VAL A 140 2.34 8.73 1.08
N LEU A 141 1.24 8.20 1.62
CA LEU A 141 0.34 7.33 0.86
C LEU A 141 -0.25 8.06 -0.36
N ASN A 142 -0.75 9.28 -0.17
CA ASN A 142 -1.32 10.07 -1.27
C ASN A 142 -0.27 10.31 -2.37
N ARG A 143 0.94 10.69 -1.99
CA ARG A 143 2.06 10.90 -2.93
C ARG A 143 2.40 9.63 -3.71
N VAL A 144 2.47 8.48 -3.05
CA VAL A 144 2.75 7.19 -3.70
C VAL A 144 1.67 6.85 -4.73
N ILE A 145 0.39 7.03 -4.38
CA ILE A 145 -0.74 6.80 -5.29
C ILE A 145 -0.65 7.71 -6.51
N GLU A 146 -0.44 9.01 -6.30
CA GLU A 146 -0.28 9.97 -7.41
C GLU A 146 0.88 9.61 -8.34
N LYS A 147 2.03 9.21 -7.77
CA LYS A 147 3.19 8.81 -8.57
C LYS A 147 2.91 7.56 -9.39
N SER A 148 2.16 6.58 -8.85
CA SER A 148 1.72 5.40 -9.59
C SER A 148 0.85 5.78 -10.79
N ILE A 149 -0.16 6.63 -10.57
CA ILE A 149 -1.10 7.05 -11.61
C ILE A 149 -0.38 7.86 -12.69
N ARG A 150 0.41 8.87 -12.30
CA ARG A 150 1.13 9.73 -13.24
C ARG A 150 2.24 8.99 -14.00
N GLY A 151 2.90 8.03 -13.34
CA GLY A 151 3.96 7.22 -13.93
C GLY A 151 3.43 6.04 -14.75
N SER A 152 2.12 5.78 -14.72
CA SER A 152 1.49 4.59 -15.35
C SER A 152 2.27 3.31 -15.01
N ALA A 153 2.54 3.09 -13.72
CA ALA A 153 3.31 1.94 -13.26
C ALA A 153 3.09 1.69 -11.76
N PRO A 154 3.44 0.52 -11.23
CA PRO A 154 3.37 0.25 -9.81
C PRO A 154 4.18 1.26 -8.99
N ALA A 155 3.67 1.63 -7.82
CA ALA A 155 4.42 2.36 -6.81
C ALA A 155 4.25 1.71 -5.43
N GLN A 156 5.29 1.78 -4.60
CA GLN A 156 5.38 1.09 -3.32
C GLN A 156 5.35 2.06 -2.15
N ILE A 157 4.51 1.77 -1.17
CA ILE A 157 4.60 2.35 0.17
C ILE A 157 5.04 1.28 1.17
N ASN A 158 6.13 1.53 1.91
CA ASN A 158 6.61 0.66 2.97
C ASN A 158 6.21 1.23 4.33
N VAL A 159 5.52 0.41 5.17
CA VAL A 159 4.96 0.89 6.44
C VAL A 159 5.40 -0.01 7.59
N PRO A 160 6.27 0.45 8.50
CA PRO A 160 6.56 -0.27 9.73
C PRO A 160 5.29 -0.54 10.54
N ARG A 161 5.09 -1.80 10.97
CA ARG A 161 3.84 -2.21 11.63
C ARG A 161 3.54 -1.50 12.95
N ASP A 162 4.57 -1.01 13.63
CA ASP A 162 4.44 -0.26 14.89
C ASP A 162 4.03 1.21 14.69
N TYR A 163 3.84 1.64 13.44
CA TYR A 163 3.29 2.94 13.10
C TYR A 163 1.78 2.97 13.04
N PHE A 164 1.11 1.81 13.02
CA PHE A 164 -0.34 1.75 13.20
C PHE A 164 -0.74 2.00 14.65
N CYS A 165 -2.00 2.32 14.89
CA CYS A 165 -2.55 2.69 16.20
C CYS A 165 -1.88 3.93 16.84
N LYS A 166 -1.35 4.82 16.01
CA LYS A 166 -0.84 6.15 16.43
C LYS A 166 -1.87 7.22 16.06
N ILE A 167 -1.73 8.39 16.66
CA ILE A 167 -2.57 9.53 16.32
C ILE A 167 -1.87 10.37 15.26
N CYS A 168 -2.60 10.74 14.22
CA CYS A 168 -2.15 11.66 13.19
C CYS A 168 -3.21 12.72 12.87
N LEU A 169 -2.85 13.70 12.06
CA LEU A 169 -3.76 14.72 11.53
C LEU A 169 -3.94 14.50 10.05
N LEU A 170 -5.18 14.37 9.61
CA LEU A 170 -5.50 14.37 8.18
C LEU A 170 -5.89 15.78 7.74
N TYR A 171 -5.20 16.26 6.74
CA TYR A 171 -5.51 17.52 6.05
C TYR A 171 -6.39 17.19 4.85
N THR A 172 -7.69 17.45 4.95
CA THR A 172 -8.65 17.13 3.88
C THR A 172 -8.73 18.17 2.79
N SER A 173 -8.24 19.40 3.05
CA SER A 173 -8.24 20.50 2.09
C SER A 173 -7.09 20.43 1.07
N ASP A 174 -5.95 19.88 1.45
CA ASP A 174 -4.73 19.94 0.63
C ASP A 174 -4.71 18.89 -0.49
N ALA A 175 -5.56 17.85 -0.40
CA ALA A 175 -5.64 16.83 -1.45
C ALA A 175 -6.52 17.25 -2.66
N ALA A 176 -7.30 18.31 -2.53
CA ALA A 176 -8.20 18.78 -3.58
C ALA A 176 -7.69 20.02 -4.33
N ASP A 177 -6.90 20.88 -3.69
CA ASP A 177 -6.47 22.17 -4.25
C ASP A 177 -5.17 22.09 -5.06
N ASP A 178 -4.33 21.08 -4.87
CA ASP A 178 -3.10 20.90 -5.66
C ASP A 178 -3.32 20.18 -7.01
N ARG A 179 -4.56 20.07 -7.47
CA ARG A 179 -4.92 19.48 -8.77
C ARG A 179 -5.13 20.49 -9.89
N LEU A 180 -4.58 21.69 -9.74
CA LEU A 180 -4.53 22.68 -10.82
C LEU A 180 -3.18 22.71 -11.49
#